data_ecd2cb9aaa027fe6ebc4ed234e71df82
#
_entry.id   ecd2cb9aaa027fe6ebc4ed234e71df82
#
_cell.length_a   1.000
_cell.length_b   1.000
_cell.length_c   1.000
_cell.angle_alpha   90.00
_cell.angle_beta   90.00
_cell.angle_gamma   90.00
#
_symmetry.space_group_name_H-M   'P 1'
#
loop_
_entity.id
_entity.type
_entity.pdbx_description
1 polymer ?
#
loop_
_entity_poly.entity_id
_entity_poly.type
_entity_poly.pdbx_seq_one_letter_code
_entity_poly.pdbx_strand_id
1 'polypeptide(L)'
;AGLDEKMAHRHPEWLVRNLDESTTWAKDFTEPGYHKMCMSSPYLDYLVKQIEEVCKNYDADGIFLDIAGVQPCYCQNCIAKREELGLNPYDENDVLKHAETVYKRYAEKTREAVDKYKPNLPLFHNGGHIRQGRRDLVNYNTHLELESLPTGGWGYDHFPFSARYCQGLGVDYLGMTGKFHGSWGEFGGFKHPNALRFEVALAAANGAKCSVGDQLSPSGEMDMVTYDLIGSAYSELEEKEEWLDNVESVADIAIISPEAYVGDLSTGQMTKVDDSGSGVCRIMLEGKYLFDVIDFESDLSKYKVIILPDVIRADIDFAKRLREFCDCGGKVLATGKSALYENSNEFCLNLGAERIKENPYKLDYFRPLEKIK
;
A
#
# COMPACT_ATOMS: atom_id res chain seq x y z
N ALA A 1 -8.04 13.68 6.18
CA ALA A 1 -9.12 13.84 5.19
C ALA A 1 -10.30 12.92 5.50
N GLY A 2 -10.06 11.67 5.77
CA GLY A 2 -11.12 10.70 6.01
C GLY A 2 -11.76 10.73 7.41
N LEU A 3 -11.20 11.49 8.34
CA LEU A 3 -11.66 11.60 9.73
C LEU A 3 -11.94 13.05 10.10
N ASP A 4 -13.04 13.29 10.78
CA ASP A 4 -13.38 14.60 11.37
C ASP A 4 -14.40 14.41 12.51
N GLU A 5 -13.91 14.27 13.73
CA GLU A 5 -14.76 14.03 14.89
C GLU A 5 -15.77 15.16 15.16
N LYS A 6 -15.39 16.41 14.87
CA LYS A 6 -16.28 17.55 15.03
C LYS A 6 -17.46 17.49 14.06
N MET A 7 -17.20 17.12 12.82
CA MET A 7 -18.25 16.95 11.81
C MET A 7 -19.03 15.65 12.02
N ALA A 8 -18.38 14.59 12.48
CA ALA A 8 -19.03 13.33 12.83
C ALA A 8 -20.14 13.54 13.90
N HIS A 9 -19.84 14.33 14.95
CA HIS A 9 -20.83 14.66 15.98
C HIS A 9 -21.95 15.59 15.48
N ARG A 10 -21.65 16.47 14.54
CA ARG A 10 -22.65 17.43 13.99
C ARG A 10 -23.52 16.81 12.92
N HIS A 11 -22.96 15.89 12.16
CA HIS A 11 -23.53 15.26 10.97
C HIS A 11 -23.32 13.75 10.99
N PRO A 12 -23.92 13.01 11.94
CA PRO A 12 -23.78 11.56 12.03
C PRO A 12 -24.32 10.83 10.79
N GLU A 13 -25.16 11.47 10.01
CA GLU A 13 -25.64 11.01 8.72
C GLU A 13 -24.59 11.05 7.59
N TRP A 14 -23.44 11.69 7.84
CA TRP A 14 -22.29 11.72 6.88
C TRP A 14 -21.26 10.63 7.15
N LEU A 15 -21.47 9.81 8.18
CA LEU A 15 -20.53 8.74 8.52
C LEU A 15 -20.56 7.59 7.53
N VAL A 16 -19.41 6.95 7.38
CA VAL A 16 -19.34 5.62 6.76
C VAL A 16 -20.10 4.63 7.65
N ARG A 17 -20.94 3.82 7.04
CA ARG A 17 -21.71 2.75 7.71
C ARG A 17 -21.39 1.39 7.11
N ASN A 18 -21.25 0.41 7.99
CA ASN A 18 -21.25 -1.00 7.62
C ASN A 18 -22.67 -1.46 7.27
N LEU A 19 -22.81 -2.69 6.76
CA LEU A 19 -24.11 -3.28 6.41
C LEU A 19 -25.04 -3.39 7.63
N ASP A 20 -24.51 -3.60 8.82
CA ASP A 20 -25.23 -3.68 10.10
C ASP A 20 -25.46 -2.30 10.75
N GLU A 21 -25.27 -1.22 9.99
CA GLU A 21 -25.38 0.17 10.42
C GLU A 21 -24.31 0.62 11.44
N SER A 22 -23.41 -0.24 11.88
CA SER A 22 -22.30 0.16 12.73
C SER A 22 -21.34 1.10 12.01
N THR A 23 -20.56 1.85 12.80
CA THR A 23 -19.48 2.69 12.25
C THR A 23 -18.18 1.90 12.13
N THR A 24 -17.23 2.42 11.32
CA THR A 24 -15.98 1.67 11.05
C THR A 24 -15.11 1.69 12.28
N TRP A 25 -14.58 2.25 13.02
CA TRP A 25 -13.61 2.06 14.11
C TRP A 25 -14.19 2.09 15.52
N ALA A 26 -15.37 2.67 15.64
CA ALA A 26 -16.13 2.65 16.87
C ALA A 26 -17.56 2.23 16.56
N LYS A 27 -18.19 1.46 17.45
CA LYS A 27 -19.56 1.00 17.26
C LYS A 27 -20.56 2.15 17.31
N ASP A 28 -20.31 3.08 18.22
CA ASP A 28 -21.11 4.26 18.39
C ASP A 28 -20.28 5.43 19.00
N PHE A 29 -20.91 6.58 19.20
CA PHE A 29 -20.25 7.79 19.75
C PHE A 29 -19.86 7.68 21.22
N THR A 30 -20.23 6.64 21.91
CA THR A 30 -19.91 6.45 23.33
C THR A 30 -18.61 5.67 23.52
N GLU A 31 -18.13 4.99 22.48
CA GLU A 31 -16.87 4.26 22.49
C GLU A 31 -15.73 5.13 21.96
N PRO A 32 -14.54 5.10 22.58
CA PRO A 32 -13.36 5.78 22.05
C PRO A 32 -13.00 5.24 20.66
N GLY A 33 -12.66 6.13 19.75
CA GLY A 33 -12.26 5.73 18.42
C GLY A 33 -12.35 6.89 17.42
N TYR A 34 -12.17 6.54 16.15
CA TYR A 34 -12.24 7.51 15.06
C TYR A 34 -13.38 7.15 14.11
N HIS A 35 -14.15 8.15 13.71
CA HIS A 35 -15.27 7.99 12.82
C HIS A 35 -14.91 8.41 11.40
N LYS A 36 -15.00 7.47 10.46
CA LYS A 36 -14.75 7.76 9.04
C LYS A 36 -15.91 8.52 8.42
N MET A 37 -15.57 9.58 7.69
CA MET A 37 -16.53 10.40 6.94
C MET A 37 -16.75 9.85 5.53
N CYS A 38 -17.99 9.79 5.10
CA CYS A 38 -18.35 9.29 3.77
C CYS A 38 -18.14 10.37 2.69
N MET A 39 -17.27 10.10 1.72
CA MET A 39 -16.99 11.02 0.60
C MET A 39 -18.14 11.10 -0.43
N SER A 40 -19.18 10.26 -0.31
CA SER A 40 -20.42 10.39 -1.08
C SER A 40 -21.43 11.34 -0.44
N SER A 41 -21.19 11.78 0.80
CA SER A 41 -22.00 12.75 1.53
C SER A 41 -21.57 14.20 1.24
N PRO A 42 -22.28 15.22 1.74
CA PRO A 42 -21.86 16.62 1.66
C PRO A 42 -20.52 16.92 2.36
N TYR A 43 -19.99 15.98 3.13
CA TYR A 43 -18.66 16.12 3.74
C TYR A 43 -17.57 16.39 2.71
N LEU A 44 -17.63 15.80 1.52
CA LEU A 44 -16.63 16.05 0.48
C LEU A 44 -16.55 17.54 0.10
N ASP A 45 -17.69 18.22 -0.03
CA ASP A 45 -17.71 19.64 -0.37
C ASP A 45 -17.21 20.51 0.80
N TYR A 46 -17.40 20.07 2.04
CA TYR A 46 -16.80 20.70 3.22
C TYR A 46 -15.27 20.52 3.23
N LEU A 47 -14.77 19.31 2.99
CA LEU A 47 -13.34 19.02 2.90
C LEU A 47 -12.64 19.83 1.79
N VAL A 48 -13.26 19.93 0.61
CA VAL A 48 -12.76 20.74 -0.51
C VAL A 48 -12.57 22.20 -0.09
N LYS A 49 -13.51 22.78 0.66
CA LYS A 49 -13.39 24.15 1.18
C LYS A 49 -12.24 24.30 2.18
N GLN A 50 -11.99 23.28 3.02
CA GLN A 50 -10.85 23.30 3.93
C GLN A 50 -9.52 23.25 3.16
N ILE A 51 -9.42 22.41 2.12
CA ILE A 51 -8.24 22.35 1.26
C ILE A 51 -8.01 23.70 0.56
N GLU A 52 -9.04 24.28 -0.01
CA GLU A 52 -8.96 25.62 -0.63
C GLU A 52 -8.48 26.69 0.36
N GLU A 53 -8.99 26.66 1.60
CA GLU A 53 -8.59 27.59 2.66
C GLU A 53 -7.11 27.43 2.99
N VAL A 54 -6.61 26.20 3.14
CA VAL A 54 -5.20 25.91 3.43
C VAL A 54 -4.33 26.39 2.26
N CYS A 55 -4.65 26.01 1.04
CA CYS A 55 -3.87 26.39 -0.14
C CYS A 55 -3.82 27.91 -0.36
N LYS A 56 -4.88 28.62 0.00
CA LYS A 56 -4.98 30.07 -0.14
C LYS A 56 -4.22 30.83 0.93
N ASN A 57 -4.26 30.36 2.18
CA ASN A 57 -3.84 31.15 3.34
C ASN A 57 -2.47 30.75 3.89
N TYR A 58 -1.93 29.58 3.49
CA TYR A 58 -0.67 29.07 3.99
C TYR A 58 0.29 28.79 2.85
N ASP A 59 1.59 29.00 3.12
CA ASP A 59 2.65 28.70 2.18
C ASP A 59 3.20 27.29 2.44
N ALA A 60 2.40 26.31 2.03
CA ALA A 60 2.74 24.89 2.14
C ALA A 60 3.45 24.40 0.87
N ASP A 61 4.40 23.47 1.04
CA ASP A 61 5.16 22.82 -0.04
C ASP A 61 4.45 21.55 -0.56
N GLY A 62 3.41 21.09 0.11
CA GLY A 62 2.60 19.93 -0.26
C GLY A 62 1.37 19.77 0.62
N ILE A 63 0.45 18.92 0.18
CA ILE A 63 -0.77 18.55 0.92
C ILE A 63 -0.78 17.04 1.13
N PHE A 64 -0.90 16.63 2.39
CA PHE A 64 -1.05 15.25 2.80
C PHE A 64 -2.51 15.02 3.25
N LEU A 65 -3.23 14.14 2.55
CA LEU A 65 -4.62 13.80 2.85
C LEU A 65 -4.69 12.42 3.50
N ASP A 66 -4.73 12.40 4.81
CA ASP A 66 -4.69 11.18 5.60
C ASP A 66 -6.03 10.43 5.66
N ILE A 67 -5.96 9.11 5.86
CA ILE A 67 -7.09 8.17 5.92
C ILE A 67 -7.99 8.29 4.67
N ALA A 68 -7.37 8.21 3.51
CA ALA A 68 -8.05 8.29 2.23
C ALA A 68 -7.90 6.99 1.44
N GLY A 69 -8.99 6.50 0.88
CA GLY A 69 -8.98 5.28 0.08
C GLY A 69 -10.36 4.86 -0.40
N VAL A 70 -10.42 3.80 -1.21
CA VAL A 70 -11.69 3.19 -1.65
C VAL A 70 -12.40 2.60 -0.43
N GLN A 71 -13.56 3.08 -0.06
CA GLN A 71 -14.27 2.72 1.16
C GLN A 71 -15.70 2.25 0.84
N PRO A 72 -16.00 0.94 0.94
CA PRO A 72 -17.37 0.45 0.93
C PRO A 72 -18.22 1.14 2.01
N CYS A 73 -19.43 1.55 1.65
CA CYS A 73 -20.29 2.29 2.58
C CYS A 73 -21.77 2.01 2.33
N TYR A 74 -22.51 1.79 3.40
CA TYR A 74 -23.96 1.55 3.41
C TYR A 74 -24.75 2.72 4.03
N CYS A 75 -24.18 3.93 4.13
CA CYS A 75 -24.95 5.09 4.54
C CYS A 75 -26.02 5.45 3.52
N GLN A 76 -27.03 6.23 3.93
CA GLN A 76 -28.16 6.59 3.08
C GLN A 76 -27.74 7.30 1.78
N ASN A 77 -26.69 8.15 1.82
CA ASN A 77 -26.18 8.79 0.62
C ASN A 77 -25.65 7.79 -0.41
N CYS A 78 -24.94 6.74 0.06
CA CYS A 78 -24.39 5.71 -0.81
C CYS A 78 -25.46 4.76 -1.34
N ILE A 79 -26.44 4.38 -0.52
CA ILE A 79 -27.58 3.55 -0.93
C ILE A 79 -28.37 4.28 -2.03
N ALA A 80 -28.83 5.51 -1.75
CA ALA A 80 -29.60 6.30 -2.70
C ALA A 80 -28.84 6.52 -4.02
N LYS A 81 -27.52 6.76 -3.96
CA LYS A 81 -26.72 6.97 -5.16
C LYS A 81 -26.56 5.69 -5.99
N ARG A 82 -26.43 4.50 -5.36
CA ARG A 82 -26.41 3.23 -6.09
C ARG A 82 -27.76 2.97 -6.78
N GLU A 83 -28.87 3.22 -6.08
CA GLU A 83 -30.22 3.09 -6.68
C GLU A 83 -30.40 4.03 -7.89
N GLU A 84 -29.98 5.30 -7.77
CA GLU A 84 -30.00 6.27 -8.88
C GLU A 84 -29.18 5.77 -10.09
N LEU A 85 -28.07 5.09 -9.84
CA LEU A 85 -27.20 4.52 -10.88
C LEU A 85 -27.68 3.16 -11.42
N GLY A 86 -28.78 2.61 -10.91
CA GLY A 86 -29.29 1.30 -11.29
C GLY A 86 -28.46 0.12 -10.77
N LEU A 87 -27.64 0.37 -9.74
CA LEU A 87 -26.85 -0.65 -9.04
C LEU A 87 -27.66 -1.24 -7.89
N ASN A 88 -27.38 -2.50 -7.53
CA ASN A 88 -27.96 -3.10 -6.32
C ASN A 88 -27.26 -2.53 -5.07
N PRO A 89 -28.00 -1.85 -4.16
CA PRO A 89 -27.42 -1.21 -2.99
C PRO A 89 -26.66 -2.13 -2.03
N TYR A 90 -26.95 -3.44 -2.10
CA TYR A 90 -26.46 -4.45 -1.15
C TYR A 90 -25.61 -5.55 -1.80
N ASP A 91 -25.46 -5.54 -3.12
CA ASP A 91 -24.53 -6.45 -3.81
C ASP A 91 -23.10 -5.99 -3.60
N GLU A 92 -22.22 -6.87 -3.14
CA GLU A 92 -20.83 -6.53 -2.79
C GLU A 92 -20.05 -5.94 -3.97
N ASN A 93 -20.25 -6.47 -5.18
CA ASN A 93 -19.54 -5.98 -6.37
C ASN A 93 -20.02 -4.57 -6.75
N ASP A 94 -21.34 -4.33 -6.69
CA ASP A 94 -21.91 -3.01 -6.97
C ASP A 94 -21.51 -1.99 -5.89
N VAL A 95 -21.40 -2.40 -4.63
CA VAL A 95 -20.92 -1.58 -3.53
C VAL A 95 -19.45 -1.19 -3.75
N LEU A 96 -18.58 -2.14 -4.11
CA LEU A 96 -17.18 -1.88 -4.42
C LEU A 96 -17.02 -0.96 -5.64
N LYS A 97 -17.72 -1.25 -6.72
CA LYS A 97 -17.73 -0.42 -7.93
C LYS A 97 -18.14 1.04 -7.64
N HIS A 98 -19.16 1.21 -6.81
CA HIS A 98 -19.56 2.54 -6.37
C HIS A 98 -18.50 3.20 -5.48
N ALA A 99 -17.89 2.46 -4.55
CA ALA A 99 -16.84 2.97 -3.69
C ALA A 99 -15.62 3.47 -4.48
N GLU A 100 -15.23 2.78 -5.56
CA GLU A 100 -14.19 3.25 -6.48
C GLU A 100 -14.57 4.55 -7.18
N THR A 101 -15.81 4.65 -7.66
CA THR A 101 -16.31 5.88 -8.27
C THR A 101 -16.30 7.05 -7.29
N VAL A 102 -16.63 6.80 -6.03
CA VAL A 102 -16.58 7.81 -4.95
C VAL A 102 -15.13 8.24 -4.68
N TYR A 103 -14.19 7.30 -4.60
CA TYR A 103 -12.78 7.61 -4.39
C TYR A 103 -12.19 8.42 -5.56
N LYS A 104 -12.48 8.01 -6.80
CA LYS A 104 -12.06 8.74 -7.99
C LYS A 104 -12.55 10.19 -7.94
N ARG A 105 -13.85 10.40 -7.71
CA ARG A 105 -14.44 11.75 -7.58
C ARG A 105 -13.79 12.55 -6.45
N TYR A 106 -13.49 11.93 -5.32
CA TYR A 106 -12.78 12.55 -4.21
C TYR A 106 -11.39 13.01 -4.64
N ALA A 107 -10.60 12.14 -5.27
CA ALA A 107 -9.24 12.43 -5.70
C ALA A 107 -9.21 13.56 -6.75
N GLU A 108 -10.12 13.54 -7.73
CA GLU A 108 -10.27 14.59 -8.73
C GLU A 108 -10.63 15.95 -8.09
N LYS A 109 -11.64 16.00 -7.22
CA LYS A 109 -12.05 17.24 -6.54
C LYS A 109 -10.99 17.83 -5.62
N THR A 110 -10.24 16.98 -4.92
CA THR A 110 -9.15 17.45 -4.05
C THR A 110 -7.99 18.00 -4.88
N ARG A 111 -7.64 17.38 -6.01
CA ARG A 111 -6.66 17.90 -6.95
C ARG A 111 -7.09 19.24 -7.54
N GLU A 112 -8.34 19.36 -8.01
CA GLU A 112 -8.90 20.62 -8.51
C GLU A 112 -8.85 21.74 -7.47
N ALA A 113 -9.16 21.43 -6.19
CA ALA A 113 -9.12 22.40 -5.10
C ALA A 113 -7.70 22.92 -4.85
N VAL A 114 -6.70 22.04 -4.91
CA VAL A 114 -5.29 22.44 -4.78
C VAL A 114 -4.84 23.26 -5.98
N ASP A 115 -5.09 22.79 -7.20
CA ASP A 115 -4.63 23.44 -8.43
C ASP A 115 -5.23 24.83 -8.64
N LYS A 116 -6.40 25.09 -8.09
CA LYS A 116 -7.05 26.40 -8.13
C LYS A 116 -6.20 27.52 -7.52
N TYR A 117 -5.39 27.22 -6.52
CA TYR A 117 -4.58 28.19 -5.79
C TYR A 117 -3.08 27.94 -5.93
N LYS A 118 -2.66 26.68 -6.00
CA LYS A 118 -1.27 26.25 -6.06
C LYS A 118 -1.11 25.13 -7.12
N PRO A 119 -1.09 25.47 -8.42
CA PRO A 119 -0.91 24.49 -9.49
C PRO A 119 0.39 23.67 -9.29
N ASN A 120 0.30 22.37 -9.51
CA ASN A 120 1.40 21.42 -9.38
C ASN A 120 1.95 21.24 -7.94
N LEU A 121 1.26 21.73 -6.92
CA LEU A 121 1.66 21.46 -5.54
C LEU A 121 1.63 19.94 -5.27
N PRO A 122 2.68 19.38 -4.64
CA PRO A 122 2.68 17.98 -4.23
C PRO A 122 1.43 17.61 -3.43
N LEU A 123 0.83 16.47 -3.77
CA LEU A 123 -0.38 15.94 -3.14
C LEU A 123 -0.25 14.44 -2.98
N PHE A 124 -0.50 13.96 -1.77
CA PHE A 124 -0.53 12.54 -1.44
C PHE A 124 -1.81 12.16 -0.69
N HIS A 125 -2.39 11.02 -1.07
CA HIS A 125 -3.57 10.43 -0.43
C HIS A 125 -3.13 9.19 0.36
N ASN A 126 -3.04 9.32 1.69
CA ASN A 126 -2.60 8.22 2.53
C ASN A 126 -3.75 7.26 2.85
N GLY A 127 -3.60 6.02 2.41
CA GLY A 127 -4.48 4.90 2.77
C GLY A 127 -3.79 3.86 3.66
N GLY A 128 -2.57 4.18 4.16
CA GLY A 128 -1.76 3.28 4.98
C GLY A 128 -1.01 2.20 4.20
N HIS A 129 -1.29 2.04 2.91
CA HIS A 129 -0.63 1.06 2.04
C HIS A 129 -0.76 1.45 0.56
N ILE A 130 0.31 1.26 -0.20
CA ILE A 130 0.31 1.42 -1.66
C ILE A 130 -0.12 0.10 -2.29
N ARG A 131 -1.33 0.06 -2.83
CA ARG A 131 -1.92 -1.14 -3.42
C ARG A 131 -1.15 -1.60 -4.64
N GLN A 132 -0.59 -2.80 -4.57
CA GLN A 132 0.14 -3.40 -5.67
C GLN A 132 -0.85 -3.84 -6.77
N GLY A 133 -0.50 -3.54 -8.03
CA GLY A 133 -1.39 -3.78 -9.18
C GLY A 133 -2.45 -2.70 -9.42
N ARG A 134 -2.50 -1.65 -8.58
CA ARG A 134 -3.46 -0.55 -8.72
C ARG A 134 -2.76 0.75 -9.13
N ARG A 135 -2.11 0.71 -10.30
CA ARG A 135 -1.42 1.89 -10.88
C ARG A 135 -2.36 3.07 -11.12
N ASP A 136 -3.64 2.80 -11.37
CA ASP A 136 -4.68 3.81 -11.46
C ASP A 136 -4.79 4.68 -10.19
N LEU A 137 -4.69 4.06 -8.99
CA LEU A 137 -4.70 4.79 -7.72
C LEU A 137 -3.39 5.56 -7.47
N VAL A 138 -2.27 5.04 -7.95
CA VAL A 138 -0.97 5.72 -7.87
C VAL A 138 -1.03 7.08 -8.61
N ASN A 139 -1.68 7.12 -9.76
CA ASN A 139 -1.77 8.30 -10.62
C ASN A 139 -2.52 9.49 -10.00
N TYR A 140 -3.24 9.30 -8.90
CA TYR A 140 -3.84 10.41 -8.13
C TYR A 140 -2.84 11.12 -7.22
N ASN A 141 -1.65 10.57 -7.06
CA ASN A 141 -0.59 11.09 -6.20
C ASN A 141 0.54 11.69 -7.03
N THR A 142 1.23 12.68 -6.49
CA THR A 142 2.43 13.24 -7.12
C THR A 142 3.69 12.50 -6.70
N HIS A 143 3.65 11.83 -5.55
CA HIS A 143 4.68 10.99 -4.97
C HIS A 143 4.00 9.95 -4.08
N LEU A 144 4.74 8.97 -3.60
CA LEU A 144 4.20 7.92 -2.74
C LEU A 144 4.86 7.95 -1.36
N GLU A 145 4.07 7.68 -0.32
CA GLU A 145 4.56 7.55 1.03
C GLU A 145 4.20 6.17 1.58
N LEU A 146 5.23 5.40 1.94
CA LEU A 146 5.13 4.01 2.34
C LEU A 146 5.12 3.92 3.86
N GLU A 147 3.94 3.86 4.43
CA GLU A 147 3.78 3.69 5.87
C GLU A 147 4.24 2.29 6.31
N SER A 148 5.16 2.24 7.25
CA SER A 148 5.62 0.99 7.85
C SER A 148 6.16 1.22 9.25
N LEU A 149 5.55 0.56 10.23
CA LEU A 149 5.99 0.53 11.62
C LEU A 149 6.31 -0.93 12.00
N PRO A 150 7.53 -1.44 11.72
CA PRO A 150 7.85 -2.85 11.88
C PRO A 150 7.56 -3.40 13.28
N THR A 151 7.85 -2.62 14.31
CA THR A 151 7.60 -2.96 15.72
C THR A 151 6.12 -2.89 16.12
N GLY A 152 5.29 -2.24 15.31
CA GLY A 152 3.85 -2.07 15.50
C GLY A 152 3.00 -3.13 14.78
N GLY A 153 3.59 -4.27 14.40
CA GLY A 153 2.86 -5.39 13.79
C GLY A 153 3.03 -5.55 12.28
N TRP A 154 3.63 -4.59 11.57
CA TRP A 154 3.93 -4.73 10.13
C TRP A 154 5.03 -5.76 9.86
N GLY A 155 6.02 -5.90 10.77
CA GLY A 155 7.22 -6.71 10.54
C GLY A 155 8.23 -6.03 9.61
N TYR A 156 9.48 -6.53 9.67
CA TYR A 156 10.60 -5.97 8.90
C TYR A 156 10.63 -6.36 7.42
N ASP A 157 9.75 -7.27 6.98
CA ASP A 157 9.61 -7.66 5.58
C ASP A 157 8.68 -6.72 4.80
N HIS A 158 7.79 -6.00 5.51
CA HIS A 158 6.75 -5.18 4.88
C HIS A 158 7.34 -4.03 4.06
N PHE A 159 8.23 -3.24 4.65
CA PHE A 159 8.79 -2.08 3.94
C PHE A 159 9.59 -2.47 2.69
N PRO A 160 10.56 -3.42 2.74
CA PRO A 160 11.31 -3.83 1.55
C PRO A 160 10.41 -4.36 0.42
N PHE A 161 9.34 -5.09 0.76
CA PHE A 161 8.42 -5.61 -0.24
C PHE A 161 7.65 -4.50 -0.94
N SER A 162 7.11 -3.53 -0.17
CA SER A 162 6.37 -2.39 -0.71
C SER A 162 7.28 -1.42 -1.48
N ALA A 163 8.46 -1.11 -0.95
CA ALA A 163 9.41 -0.20 -1.59
C ALA A 163 9.89 -0.72 -2.94
N ARG A 164 10.19 -2.02 -3.04
CA ARG A 164 10.64 -2.65 -4.29
C ARG A 164 9.55 -2.68 -5.36
N TYR A 165 8.28 -2.64 -4.99
CA TYR A 165 7.20 -2.42 -5.93
C TYR A 165 7.17 -0.95 -6.41
N CYS A 166 7.27 0.00 -5.49
CA CYS A 166 7.22 1.43 -5.82
C CYS A 166 8.37 1.88 -6.72
N GLN A 167 9.56 1.29 -6.60
CA GLN A 167 10.70 1.55 -7.51
C GLN A 167 10.33 1.40 -8.98
N GLY A 168 9.47 0.44 -9.33
CA GLY A 168 9.03 0.16 -10.69
C GLY A 168 7.98 1.10 -11.25
N LEU A 169 7.43 2.01 -10.44
CA LEU A 169 6.30 2.85 -10.83
C LEU A 169 6.69 4.19 -11.47
N GLY A 170 7.96 4.59 -11.38
CA GLY A 170 8.47 5.82 -12.02
C GLY A 170 8.03 7.11 -11.34
N VAL A 171 7.66 7.05 -10.06
CA VAL A 171 7.32 8.20 -9.22
C VAL A 171 8.21 8.22 -7.98
N ASP A 172 8.50 9.40 -7.45
CA ASP A 172 9.24 9.53 -6.20
C ASP A 172 8.49 8.88 -5.03
N TYR A 173 9.23 8.32 -4.10
CA TYR A 173 8.65 7.71 -2.92
C TYR A 173 9.53 7.87 -1.68
N LEU A 174 8.88 7.83 -0.52
CA LEU A 174 9.55 7.84 0.78
C LEU A 174 8.99 6.74 1.69
N GLY A 175 9.80 6.31 2.65
CA GLY A 175 9.37 5.43 3.72
C GLY A 175 8.96 6.26 4.94
N MET A 176 7.81 5.94 5.52
CA MET A 176 7.39 6.49 6.80
C MET A 176 7.55 5.44 7.89
N THR A 177 8.35 5.76 8.89
CA THR A 177 8.37 5.04 10.17
C THR A 177 8.09 6.01 11.31
N GLY A 178 8.17 5.59 12.56
CA GLY A 178 7.89 6.45 13.70
C GLY A 178 8.85 6.21 14.86
N LYS A 179 8.93 7.20 15.75
CA LYS A 179 9.59 7.03 17.04
C LYS A 179 8.84 6.01 17.93
N PHE A 180 7.61 5.70 17.58
CA PHE A 180 6.69 4.82 18.31
C PHE A 180 7.19 3.37 18.32
N HIS A 181 6.94 2.66 19.42
CA HIS A 181 7.31 1.26 19.53
C HIS A 181 6.18 0.32 19.10
N GLY A 182 5.01 0.45 19.68
CA GLY A 182 3.91 -0.51 19.55
C GLY A 182 2.80 -0.12 18.58
N SER A 183 2.55 1.16 18.38
CA SER A 183 1.51 1.65 17.46
C SER A 183 1.74 3.11 17.06
N TRP A 184 1.14 3.52 15.95
CA TRP A 184 1.10 4.93 15.57
C TRP A 184 0.40 5.76 16.65
N GLY A 185 1.01 6.90 16.98
CA GLY A 185 0.45 7.82 17.97
C GLY A 185 0.62 7.38 19.42
N GLU A 186 1.43 6.38 19.70
CA GLU A 186 1.73 5.94 21.05
C GLU A 186 2.50 7.02 21.83
N PHE A 187 1.82 7.68 22.76
CA PHE A 187 2.47 8.64 23.65
C PHE A 187 3.43 7.93 24.62
N GLY A 188 4.62 8.48 24.81
CA GLY A 188 5.61 7.95 25.74
C GLY A 188 6.34 6.68 25.29
N GLY A 189 5.93 6.07 24.17
CA GLY A 189 6.65 4.95 23.57
C GLY A 189 7.86 5.44 22.79
N PHE A 190 9.04 4.84 23.05
CA PHE A 190 10.27 5.10 22.32
C PHE A 190 10.78 3.84 21.68
N LYS A 191 11.06 3.93 20.41
CA LYS A 191 11.77 2.88 19.67
C LYS A 191 13.22 2.83 20.12
N HIS A 192 13.80 1.63 20.16
CA HIS A 192 15.22 1.51 20.42
C HIS A 192 16.04 2.24 19.34
N PRO A 193 17.07 3.03 19.68
CA PRO A 193 17.83 3.81 18.71
C PRO A 193 18.33 3.01 17.51
N ASN A 194 18.84 1.81 17.73
CA ASN A 194 19.32 0.94 16.65
C ASN A 194 18.18 0.43 15.72
N ALA A 195 16.95 0.29 16.25
CA ALA A 195 15.80 -0.05 15.40
C ALA A 195 15.48 1.11 14.47
N LEU A 196 15.42 2.34 14.98
CA LEU A 196 15.18 3.53 14.16
C LEU A 196 16.29 3.75 13.12
N ARG A 197 17.56 3.61 13.52
CA ARG A 197 18.71 3.68 12.60
C ARG A 197 18.62 2.64 11.48
N PHE A 198 18.23 1.40 11.83
CA PHE A 198 18.03 0.35 10.84
C PHE A 198 16.91 0.69 9.87
N GLU A 199 15.76 1.17 10.34
CA GLU A 199 14.61 1.48 9.51
C GLU A 199 14.86 2.66 8.56
N VAL A 200 15.53 3.71 9.04
CA VAL A 200 15.96 4.85 8.21
C VAL A 200 16.97 4.40 7.14
N ALA A 201 17.97 3.60 7.54
CA ALA A 201 18.94 3.06 6.59
C ALA A 201 18.30 2.08 5.59
N LEU A 202 17.28 1.32 6.01
CA LEU A 202 16.53 0.41 5.15
C LEU A 202 15.74 1.19 4.08
N ALA A 203 15.16 2.35 4.44
CA ALA A 203 14.50 3.22 3.47
C ALA A 203 15.48 3.65 2.39
N ALA A 204 16.63 4.19 2.77
CA ALA A 204 17.70 4.61 1.86
C ALA A 204 18.23 3.46 0.99
N ALA A 205 18.45 2.28 1.59
CA ALA A 205 18.94 1.10 0.87
C ALA A 205 17.95 0.55 -0.19
N ASN A 206 16.69 0.95 -0.10
CA ASN A 206 15.67 0.67 -1.11
C ASN A 206 15.35 1.89 -2.00
N GLY A 207 16.24 2.88 -2.07
CA GLY A 207 16.10 4.05 -2.93
C GLY A 207 15.02 5.05 -2.48
N ALA A 208 14.48 4.90 -1.27
CA ALA A 208 13.45 5.77 -0.71
C ALA A 208 14.07 6.91 0.11
N LYS A 209 13.43 8.07 0.08
CA LYS A 209 13.60 9.06 1.15
C LYS A 209 12.94 8.55 2.43
N CYS A 210 13.12 9.22 3.57
CA CYS A 210 12.58 8.75 4.84
C CYS A 210 11.92 9.87 5.63
N SER A 211 10.77 9.55 6.22
CA SER A 211 10.06 10.37 7.20
C SER A 211 9.93 9.60 8.52
N VAL A 212 10.17 10.26 9.64
CA VAL A 212 9.99 9.69 10.99
C VAL A 212 8.85 10.42 11.68
N GLY A 213 7.77 9.68 11.96
CA GLY A 213 6.60 10.21 12.66
C GLY A 213 6.88 10.43 14.15
N ASP A 214 6.43 11.57 14.63
CA ASP A 214 6.34 11.92 16.05
C ASP A 214 4.93 12.37 16.39
N GLN A 215 4.63 12.47 17.67
CA GLN A 215 3.37 12.99 18.16
C GLN A 215 3.58 14.35 18.79
N LEU A 216 2.99 15.37 18.18
CA LEU A 216 3.05 16.72 18.70
C LEU A 216 2.31 16.80 20.05
N SER A 217 2.97 17.37 21.06
CA SER A 217 2.36 17.66 22.35
C SER A 217 1.16 18.61 22.17
N PRO A 218 0.09 18.50 22.98
CA PRO A 218 -1.01 19.46 22.98
C PRO A 218 -0.59 20.91 23.20
N SER A 219 0.55 21.15 23.85
CA SER A 219 1.14 22.50 24.00
C SER A 219 1.76 23.04 22.71
N GLY A 220 1.99 22.19 21.70
CA GLY A 220 2.75 22.54 20.50
C GLY A 220 4.27 22.58 20.69
N GLU A 221 4.76 22.23 21.89
CA GLU A 221 6.20 22.17 22.17
C GLU A 221 6.78 20.84 21.69
N MET A 222 7.98 20.92 21.09
CA MET A 222 8.71 19.74 20.64
C MET A 222 9.37 19.03 21.83
N ASP A 223 9.30 17.71 21.85
CA ASP A 223 10.07 16.90 22.79
C ASP A 223 11.48 16.67 22.27
N MET A 224 12.45 17.41 22.80
CA MET A 224 13.83 17.35 22.33
C MET A 224 14.49 15.99 22.52
N VAL A 225 14.07 15.18 23.47
CA VAL A 225 14.56 13.78 23.64
C VAL A 225 14.17 12.93 22.44
N THR A 226 12.95 13.12 21.91
CA THR A 226 12.50 12.49 20.68
C THR A 226 13.37 12.94 19.49
N TYR A 227 13.67 14.21 19.40
CA TYR A 227 14.48 14.74 18.28
C TYR A 227 15.96 14.36 18.36
N ASP A 228 16.52 14.19 19.55
CA ASP A 228 17.86 13.61 19.73
C ASP A 228 17.90 12.15 19.23
N LEU A 229 16.87 11.37 19.51
CA LEU A 229 16.72 10.01 19.00
C LEU A 229 16.67 9.99 17.46
N ILE A 230 15.80 10.80 16.86
CA ILE A 230 15.65 10.90 15.40
C ILE A 230 16.93 11.43 14.76
N GLY A 231 17.52 12.47 15.32
CA GLY A 231 18.75 13.09 14.84
C GLY A 231 19.91 12.12 14.76
N SER A 232 20.02 11.18 15.70
CA SER A 232 21.08 10.17 15.67
C SER A 232 20.99 9.24 14.43
N ALA A 233 19.79 8.95 13.96
CA ALA A 233 19.58 8.14 12.75
C ALA A 233 19.81 8.96 11.48
N TYR A 234 19.32 10.19 11.44
CA TYR A 234 19.46 11.06 10.26
C TYR A 234 20.87 11.54 10.02
N SER A 235 21.66 11.82 11.09
CA SER A 235 23.06 12.24 10.92
C SER A 235 23.91 11.21 10.17
N GLU A 236 23.65 9.91 10.39
CA GLU A 236 24.36 8.86 9.64
C GLU A 236 23.90 8.79 8.17
N LEU A 237 22.67 9.15 7.88
CA LEU A 237 22.14 9.16 6.53
C LEU A 237 22.63 10.38 5.76
N GLU A 238 22.66 11.55 6.40
CA GLU A 238 23.16 12.81 5.84
C GLU A 238 24.58 12.67 5.29
N GLU A 239 25.48 11.96 6.00
CA GLU A 239 26.85 11.66 5.53
C GLU A 239 26.90 10.86 4.21
N LYS A 240 25.78 10.24 3.81
CA LYS A 240 25.67 9.35 2.64
C LYS A 240 24.76 9.89 1.53
N GLU A 241 24.20 11.06 1.73
CA GLU A 241 23.15 11.63 0.86
C GLU A 241 23.59 11.73 -0.62
N GLU A 242 24.85 12.06 -0.88
CA GLU A 242 25.38 12.17 -2.25
C GLU A 242 25.30 10.86 -3.07
N TRP A 243 25.22 9.69 -2.40
CA TRP A 243 25.09 8.37 -3.05
C TRP A 243 23.66 7.85 -3.10
N LEU A 244 22.69 8.58 -2.56
CA LEU A 244 21.32 8.11 -2.39
C LEU A 244 20.32 8.76 -3.36
N ASP A 245 20.72 9.80 -4.07
CA ASP A 245 19.90 10.46 -5.07
C ASP A 245 20.02 9.79 -6.44
N ASN A 246 18.89 9.70 -7.17
CA ASN A 246 18.81 9.18 -8.54
C ASN A 246 19.31 7.71 -8.68
N VAL A 247 19.07 6.90 -7.68
CA VAL A 247 19.45 5.50 -7.70
C VAL A 247 18.42 4.65 -8.46
N GLU A 248 18.90 3.61 -9.14
CA GLU A 248 18.06 2.64 -9.87
C GLU A 248 18.27 1.22 -9.35
N SER A 249 17.23 0.41 -9.44
CA SER A 249 17.34 -1.02 -9.11
C SER A 249 18.18 -1.75 -10.16
N VAL A 250 19.11 -2.60 -9.69
CA VAL A 250 19.93 -3.47 -10.52
C VAL A 250 19.53 -4.95 -10.37
N ALA A 251 18.29 -5.21 -9.99
CA ALA A 251 17.80 -6.57 -9.73
C ALA A 251 17.65 -7.38 -11.02
N ASP A 252 18.13 -8.62 -10.99
CA ASP A 252 17.95 -9.63 -12.05
C ASP A 252 16.72 -10.53 -11.80
N ILE A 253 16.09 -10.42 -10.63
CA ILE A 253 14.98 -11.25 -10.17
C ILE A 253 13.77 -10.36 -9.90
N ALA A 254 12.60 -10.81 -10.33
CA ALA A 254 11.35 -10.16 -9.94
C ALA A 254 10.36 -11.16 -9.33
N ILE A 255 9.58 -10.67 -8.39
CA ILE A 255 8.47 -11.37 -7.76
C ILE A 255 7.18 -10.75 -8.29
N ILE A 256 6.31 -11.55 -8.92
CA ILE A 256 4.94 -11.09 -9.21
C ILE A 256 4.19 -11.00 -7.88
N SER A 257 3.61 -9.84 -7.63
CA SER A 257 2.87 -9.59 -6.40
C SER A 257 1.60 -10.45 -6.31
N PRO A 258 1.43 -11.24 -5.25
CA PRO A 258 0.15 -11.91 -4.97
C PRO A 258 -1.00 -10.91 -4.75
N GLU A 259 -0.74 -9.75 -4.16
CA GLU A 259 -1.75 -8.70 -4.00
C GLU A 259 -2.25 -8.19 -5.34
N ALA A 260 -1.34 -7.99 -6.32
CA ALA A 260 -1.72 -7.59 -7.67
C ALA A 260 -2.58 -8.64 -8.39
N TYR A 261 -2.44 -9.91 -8.05
CA TYR A 261 -3.25 -10.99 -8.59
C TYR A 261 -4.65 -11.04 -7.95
N VAL A 262 -4.72 -10.97 -6.64
CA VAL A 262 -5.99 -11.07 -5.90
C VAL A 262 -6.88 -9.85 -6.14
N GLY A 263 -6.27 -8.68 -6.35
CA GLY A 263 -6.99 -7.46 -6.72
C GLY A 263 -7.94 -6.95 -5.63
N ASP A 264 -7.65 -7.22 -4.36
CA ASP A 264 -8.51 -6.77 -3.26
C ASP A 264 -8.59 -5.25 -3.20
N LEU A 265 -9.80 -4.74 -3.30
CA LEU A 265 -10.12 -3.33 -3.36
C LEU A 265 -10.40 -2.71 -1.98
N SER A 266 -10.53 -3.54 -0.95
CA SER A 266 -10.80 -3.04 0.40
C SER A 266 -9.60 -2.22 0.90
N THR A 267 -9.89 -1.06 1.45
CA THR A 267 -8.88 -0.08 1.81
C THR A 267 -8.54 -0.11 3.28
N GLY A 268 -7.30 0.24 3.59
CA GLY A 268 -6.86 0.68 4.92
C GLY A 268 -6.72 -0.43 5.96
N GLN A 269 -7.02 -1.66 5.64
CA GLN A 269 -6.56 -2.81 6.40
C GLN A 269 -5.66 -3.63 5.48
N MET A 270 -4.49 -4.01 5.97
CA MET A 270 -3.73 -5.08 5.36
C MET A 270 -4.66 -6.30 5.38
N THR A 271 -5.41 -6.50 4.30
CA THR A 271 -6.02 -7.79 4.10
C THR A 271 -4.86 -8.78 4.18
N LYS A 272 -5.03 -9.85 4.90
CA LYS A 272 -4.11 -10.99 4.82
C LYS A 272 -4.21 -11.58 3.43
N VAL A 273 -3.73 -10.81 2.46
CA VAL A 273 -3.39 -11.33 1.16
C VAL A 273 -2.32 -12.35 1.42
N ASP A 274 -2.52 -13.52 0.92
CA ASP A 274 -1.65 -14.65 0.89
C ASP A 274 -0.22 -14.36 1.38
N ASP A 275 0.20 -15.01 2.47
CA ASP A 275 1.51 -14.85 3.09
C ASP A 275 2.69 -15.25 2.15
N SER A 276 2.40 -15.80 0.96
CA SER A 276 3.42 -16.26 0.01
C SER A 276 4.33 -15.15 -0.51
N GLY A 277 3.79 -13.95 -0.72
CA GLY A 277 4.58 -12.78 -1.11
C GLY A 277 5.59 -12.39 -0.05
N SER A 278 5.15 -12.28 1.20
CA SER A 278 6.02 -12.00 2.35
C SER A 278 7.03 -13.12 2.58
N GLY A 279 6.62 -14.38 2.41
CA GLY A 279 7.51 -15.54 2.53
C GLY A 279 8.66 -15.52 1.51
N VAL A 280 8.35 -15.28 0.24
CA VAL A 280 9.38 -15.16 -0.80
C VAL A 280 10.27 -13.93 -0.55
N CYS A 281 9.69 -12.79 -0.17
CA CYS A 281 10.45 -11.60 0.19
C CYS A 281 11.49 -11.91 1.28
N ARG A 282 11.08 -12.58 2.34
CA ARG A 282 11.98 -12.99 3.44
C ARG A 282 13.09 -13.92 2.96
N ILE A 283 12.77 -14.94 2.16
CA ILE A 283 13.78 -15.84 1.58
C ILE A 283 14.82 -15.06 0.76
N MET A 284 14.37 -14.11 -0.05
CA MET A 284 15.25 -13.29 -0.88
C MET A 284 16.13 -12.36 -0.05
N LEU A 285 15.57 -11.73 1.00
CA LEU A 285 16.31 -10.86 1.91
C LEU A 285 17.35 -11.64 2.72
N GLU A 286 16.99 -12.79 3.29
CA GLU A 286 17.91 -13.67 4.05
C GLU A 286 18.99 -14.25 3.14
N GLY A 287 18.64 -14.61 1.90
CA GLY A 287 19.55 -15.07 0.86
C GLY A 287 20.43 -13.95 0.28
N LYS A 288 20.20 -12.69 0.62
CA LYS A 288 20.91 -11.51 0.11
C LYS A 288 20.82 -11.35 -1.42
N TYR A 289 19.71 -11.75 -2.00
CA TYR A 289 19.45 -11.55 -3.41
C TYR A 289 18.83 -10.17 -3.67
N LEU A 290 19.24 -9.54 -4.78
CA LEU A 290 18.56 -8.36 -5.29
C LEU A 290 17.33 -8.78 -6.09
N PHE A 291 16.19 -8.17 -5.79
CA PHE A 291 14.93 -8.46 -6.45
C PHE A 291 14.04 -7.23 -6.48
N ASP A 292 13.15 -7.19 -7.46
CA ASP A 292 12.04 -6.24 -7.53
C ASP A 292 10.72 -6.97 -7.25
N VAL A 293 9.71 -6.21 -6.84
CA VAL A 293 8.32 -6.66 -6.78
C VAL A 293 7.58 -5.98 -7.92
N ILE A 294 6.85 -6.74 -8.70
CA ILE A 294 6.21 -6.25 -9.91
C ILE A 294 4.76 -6.72 -10.02
N ASP A 295 4.00 -6.06 -10.86
CA ASP A 295 2.64 -6.41 -11.22
C ASP A 295 2.53 -6.94 -12.65
N PHE A 296 1.29 -7.21 -13.08
CA PHE A 296 1.02 -7.76 -14.41
C PHE A 296 1.25 -6.78 -15.57
N GLU A 297 1.38 -5.47 -15.30
CA GLU A 297 1.68 -4.47 -16.32
C GLU A 297 3.18 -4.27 -16.55
N SER A 298 4.01 -4.77 -15.63
CA SER A 298 5.45 -4.58 -15.64
C SER A 298 6.14 -5.27 -16.80
N ASP A 299 7.24 -4.70 -17.29
CA ASP A 299 8.07 -5.29 -18.35
C ASP A 299 8.94 -6.43 -17.80
N LEU A 300 8.64 -7.66 -18.20
CA LEU A 300 9.36 -8.86 -17.76
C LEU A 300 10.77 -8.97 -18.36
N SER A 301 11.03 -8.34 -19.51
CA SER A 301 12.30 -8.47 -20.23
C SER A 301 13.52 -7.93 -19.48
N LYS A 302 13.29 -7.11 -18.45
CA LYS A 302 14.34 -6.55 -17.59
C LYS A 302 15.00 -7.59 -16.69
N TYR A 303 14.35 -8.75 -16.48
CA TYR A 303 14.76 -9.73 -15.48
C TYR A 303 15.30 -11.00 -16.10
N LYS A 304 16.05 -11.77 -15.32
CA LYS A 304 16.52 -13.11 -15.67
C LYS A 304 15.64 -14.19 -15.06
N VAL A 305 15.05 -13.91 -13.90
CA VAL A 305 14.19 -14.84 -13.16
C VAL A 305 12.91 -14.13 -12.72
N ILE A 306 11.77 -14.78 -13.00
CA ILE A 306 10.46 -14.36 -12.47
C ILE A 306 9.99 -15.40 -11.46
N ILE A 307 9.62 -14.94 -10.27
CA ILE A 307 9.05 -15.79 -9.20
C ILE A 307 7.54 -15.56 -9.16
N LEU A 308 6.79 -16.65 -9.19
CA LEU A 308 5.33 -16.67 -9.09
C LEU A 308 4.94 -17.35 -7.77
N PRO A 309 4.69 -16.58 -6.69
CA PRO A 309 4.35 -17.14 -5.39
C PRO A 309 2.93 -17.73 -5.39
N ASP A 310 2.81 -18.95 -5.00
CA ASP A 310 1.68 -19.83 -4.68
C ASP A 310 0.35 -19.63 -5.43
N VAL A 311 -0.16 -18.41 -5.55
CA VAL A 311 -1.52 -18.13 -6.02
C VAL A 311 -1.60 -17.59 -7.44
N ILE A 312 -0.48 -17.25 -8.07
CA ILE A 312 -0.41 -16.52 -9.34
C ILE A 312 -0.82 -17.43 -10.49
N ARG A 313 -2.07 -17.36 -10.88
CA ARG A 313 -2.57 -18.01 -12.09
C ARG A 313 -2.46 -17.05 -13.29
N ALA A 314 -2.46 -17.61 -14.46
CA ALA A 314 -2.29 -16.85 -15.69
C ALA A 314 -3.57 -16.86 -16.53
N ASP A 315 -4.00 -15.69 -16.95
CA ASP A 315 -4.88 -15.55 -18.09
C ASP A 315 -4.11 -15.84 -19.41
N ILE A 316 -4.78 -15.72 -20.53
CA ILE A 316 -4.20 -16.02 -21.84
C ILE A 316 -3.04 -15.07 -22.18
N ASP A 317 -3.19 -13.79 -21.85
CA ASP A 317 -2.21 -12.74 -22.19
C ASP A 317 -0.96 -12.83 -21.31
N PHE A 318 -1.13 -13.02 -20.02
CA PHE A 318 0.00 -13.20 -19.11
C PHE A 318 0.75 -14.52 -19.41
N ALA A 319 0.01 -15.60 -19.70
CA ALA A 319 0.60 -16.87 -20.14
C ALA A 319 1.45 -16.73 -21.42
N LYS A 320 0.98 -15.91 -22.37
CA LYS A 320 1.75 -15.60 -23.59
C LYS A 320 3.03 -14.84 -23.25
N ARG A 321 2.96 -13.81 -22.43
CA ARG A 321 4.12 -13.02 -21.99
C ARG A 321 5.15 -13.85 -21.23
N LEU A 322 4.71 -14.77 -20.38
CA LEU A 322 5.61 -15.69 -19.68
C LEU A 322 6.34 -16.66 -20.65
N ARG A 323 5.64 -17.16 -21.70
CA ARG A 323 6.27 -17.99 -22.71
C ARG A 323 7.32 -17.20 -23.50
N GLU A 324 6.98 -16.01 -23.97
CA GLU A 324 7.91 -15.12 -24.67
C GLU A 324 9.15 -14.81 -23.83
N PHE A 325 8.96 -14.56 -22.54
CA PHE A 325 10.06 -14.38 -21.59
C PHE A 325 10.96 -15.62 -21.48
N CYS A 326 10.37 -16.84 -21.41
CA CYS A 326 11.13 -18.09 -21.37
C CYS A 326 11.85 -18.37 -22.69
N ASP A 327 11.21 -18.10 -23.84
CA ASP A 327 11.79 -18.28 -25.18
C ASP A 327 13.00 -17.36 -25.39
N CYS A 328 13.00 -16.17 -24.76
CA CYS A 328 14.14 -15.26 -24.72
C CYS A 328 15.22 -15.65 -23.69
N GLY A 329 15.09 -16.79 -23.03
CA GLY A 329 16.08 -17.33 -22.08
C GLY A 329 15.81 -17.05 -20.62
N GLY A 330 14.72 -16.34 -20.28
CA GLY A 330 14.27 -16.10 -18.92
C GLY A 330 13.90 -17.41 -18.20
N LYS A 331 13.90 -17.38 -16.87
CA LYS A 331 13.55 -18.51 -16.02
C LYS A 331 12.37 -18.17 -15.13
N VAL A 332 11.46 -19.13 -14.95
CA VAL A 332 10.30 -18.99 -14.07
C VAL A 332 10.43 -19.99 -12.92
N LEU A 333 10.30 -19.48 -11.71
CA LEU A 333 10.11 -20.28 -10.49
C LEU A 333 8.66 -20.13 -10.04
N ALA A 334 7.89 -21.20 -10.08
CA ALA A 334 6.51 -21.23 -9.65
C ALA A 334 6.33 -22.12 -8.43
N THR A 335 5.57 -21.68 -7.45
CA THR A 335 5.21 -22.46 -6.26
C THR A 335 3.69 -22.60 -6.14
N GLY A 336 3.22 -23.54 -5.35
CA GLY A 336 1.81 -23.75 -5.06
C GLY A 336 0.93 -23.99 -6.30
N LYS A 337 -0.02 -23.10 -6.54
CA LYS A 337 -0.94 -23.12 -7.70
C LYS A 337 -0.51 -22.19 -8.82
N SER A 338 0.66 -21.58 -8.69
CA SER A 338 1.15 -20.63 -9.70
C SER A 338 1.47 -21.29 -11.04
N ALA A 339 1.48 -20.47 -12.09
CA ALA A 339 1.64 -20.90 -13.49
C ALA A 339 0.58 -21.87 -14.01
N LEU A 340 -0.54 -22.05 -13.30
CA LEU A 340 -1.74 -22.67 -13.87
C LEU A 340 -2.54 -21.61 -14.64
N TYR A 341 -3.29 -22.03 -15.65
CA TYR A 341 -4.32 -21.17 -16.23
C TYR A 341 -5.43 -20.89 -15.19
N GLU A 342 -6.04 -19.71 -15.24
CA GLU A 342 -7.06 -19.28 -14.28
C GLU A 342 -8.21 -20.28 -14.15
N ASN A 343 -8.71 -20.82 -15.25
CA ASN A 343 -9.88 -21.69 -15.33
C ASN A 343 -9.54 -23.16 -15.59
N SER A 344 -8.29 -23.58 -15.35
CA SER A 344 -7.83 -24.93 -15.64
C SER A 344 -6.82 -25.40 -14.59
N ASN A 345 -6.57 -26.68 -14.54
CA ASN A 345 -5.48 -27.29 -13.77
C ASN A 345 -4.25 -27.57 -14.63
N GLU A 346 -4.19 -27.01 -15.81
CA GLU A 346 -3.05 -27.15 -16.71
C GLU A 346 -2.06 -26.01 -16.51
N PHE A 347 -0.76 -26.34 -16.56
CA PHE A 347 0.29 -25.32 -16.52
C PHE A 347 0.28 -24.50 -17.82
N CYS A 348 0.42 -23.20 -17.71
CA CYS A 348 0.57 -22.31 -18.85
C CYS A 348 2.00 -22.35 -19.47
N LEU A 349 2.93 -22.99 -18.79
CA LEU A 349 4.34 -23.19 -19.18
C LEU A 349 4.71 -24.66 -19.11
N ASN A 350 5.70 -25.07 -19.89
CA ASN A 350 6.32 -26.38 -19.73
C ASN A 350 7.30 -26.31 -18.54
N LEU A 351 6.86 -26.71 -17.38
CA LEU A 351 7.67 -26.77 -16.15
C LEU A 351 8.43 -28.10 -15.99
N GLY A 352 8.32 -29.03 -16.95
CA GLY A 352 8.87 -30.38 -16.83
C GLY A 352 8.20 -31.22 -15.73
N ALA A 353 6.99 -30.84 -15.31
CA ALA A 353 6.23 -31.46 -14.23
C ALA A 353 4.75 -31.53 -14.61
N GLU A 354 4.05 -32.50 -14.04
CA GLU A 354 2.60 -32.64 -14.13
C GLU A 354 1.96 -32.46 -12.77
N ARG A 355 0.84 -31.77 -12.72
CA ARG A 355 0.07 -31.61 -11.49
C ARG A 355 -0.77 -32.87 -11.24
N ILE A 356 -0.51 -33.56 -10.12
CA ILE A 356 -1.24 -34.77 -9.76
C ILE A 356 -2.49 -34.45 -8.93
N LYS A 357 -2.33 -33.66 -7.84
CA LYS A 357 -3.40 -33.27 -6.92
C LYS A 357 -2.98 -32.11 -6.04
N GLU A 358 -3.93 -31.51 -5.34
CA GLU A 358 -3.63 -30.55 -4.28
C GLU A 358 -3.03 -31.25 -3.06
N ASN A 359 -2.08 -30.56 -2.42
CA ASN A 359 -1.62 -30.95 -1.10
C ASN A 359 -2.74 -30.71 -0.07
N PRO A 360 -3.16 -31.72 0.72
CA PRO A 360 -4.16 -31.54 1.75
C PRO A 360 -3.64 -30.81 3.01
N TYR A 361 -2.34 -30.57 3.09
CA TYR A 361 -1.70 -29.94 4.24
C TYR A 361 -1.46 -28.46 3.98
N LYS A 362 -1.50 -27.64 5.04
CA LYS A 362 -1.20 -26.20 4.96
C LYS A 362 0.26 -25.89 4.69
N LEU A 363 1.16 -26.81 5.03
CA LEU A 363 2.61 -26.65 4.89
C LEU A 363 3.13 -27.71 3.93
N ASP A 364 3.98 -27.27 3.03
CA ASP A 364 4.81 -28.13 2.19
C ASP A 364 6.21 -28.25 2.76
N TYR A 365 6.78 -29.44 2.60
CA TYR A 365 8.16 -29.70 3.00
C TYR A 365 8.99 -30.01 1.77
N PHE A 366 10.10 -29.32 1.68
CA PHE A 366 11.05 -29.47 0.59
C PHE A 366 12.37 -30.04 1.10
N ARG A 367 12.86 -31.11 0.51
CA ARG A 367 14.17 -31.68 0.79
C ARG A 367 15.04 -31.58 -0.45
N PRO A 368 16.04 -30.69 -0.49
CA PRO A 368 16.99 -30.62 -1.61
C PRO A 368 17.75 -31.92 -1.78
N LEU A 369 17.83 -32.41 -2.98
CA LEU A 369 18.76 -33.50 -3.32
C LEU A 369 20.14 -32.91 -3.55
N GLU A 370 21.21 -33.69 -3.27
CA GLU A 370 22.62 -33.24 -3.39
C GLU A 370 22.98 -32.63 -4.76
N LYS A 371 22.22 -32.94 -5.81
CA LYS A 371 22.40 -32.41 -7.17
C LYS A 371 21.88 -31.00 -7.41
N ILE A 372 21.22 -30.38 -6.41
CA ILE A 372 20.61 -29.04 -6.52
C ILE A 372 21.41 -28.02 -5.67
N LYS A 373 22.55 -28.40 -5.17
CA LYS A 373 23.45 -27.50 -4.43
C LYS A 373 24.14 -26.51 -5.36
#